data_d666feb23dfa655c3d50a4137d2fe8e6
#
_entry.id   d666feb23dfa655c3d50a4137d2fe8e6
#
_cell.length_a   1.000
_cell.length_b   1.000
_cell.length_c   1.000
_cell.angle_alpha   90.00
_cell.angle_beta   90.00
_cell.angle_gamma   90.00
#
_symmetry.space_group_name_H-M   'P 1'
#
loop_
_entity.id
_entity.type
_entity.pdbx_description
1 polymer ?
#
loop_
_entity_poly.entity_id
_entity_poly.type
_entity_poly.pdbx_seq_one_letter_code
_entity_poly.pdbx_strand_id
1 'polypeptide(L)'
;MCIRDRQIAQTTAGFTGADLENLMNEAAIRAAGENREYITQDDIRKSFVKVGIGAEKKSRIISDKEKRITAYHEAGHAILFHLLPDVGPVYTVSIIPTGAGAAGYTMPLPEKDEMFNTKGRMLQEIVVDLGGRVAEELVFDDITTGASQDIKQATKLAREMVTKYGMSDNIGLICYADDEEEVFIGRDLAHAKNYSEGIASAIDVEVKRIIDESYDKAKSMIAEYRDVLDRCAALLLEKEKITRDEFEALFDEDSKTAVGHNI
;
A
#
# COMPACT_ATOMS: atom_id res chain seq x y z
N MET A 1 5.63 3.21 -33.26
CA MET A 1 5.85 3.22 -31.80
C MET A 1 4.57 3.74 -31.17
N CYS A 2 3.83 2.92 -30.46
CA CYS A 2 2.60 3.34 -29.79
C CYS A 2 2.81 3.27 -28.28
N ILE A 3 3.66 4.15 -27.78
CA ILE A 3 3.72 4.44 -26.34
C ILE A 3 2.57 5.38 -26.07
N ARG A 4 1.71 5.04 -25.11
CA ARG A 4 0.61 5.89 -24.67
C ARG A 4 1.14 6.84 -23.61
N ASP A 5 1.67 7.98 -24.03
CA ASP A 5 2.30 8.99 -23.16
C ASP A 5 1.41 9.38 -21.98
N ARG A 6 0.11 9.54 -22.21
CA ARG A 6 -0.86 9.85 -21.14
C ARG A 6 -0.93 8.76 -20.06
N GLN A 7 -0.84 7.50 -20.46
CA GLN A 7 -0.86 6.40 -19.50
C GLN A 7 0.42 6.36 -18.66
N ILE A 8 1.57 6.67 -19.27
CA ILE A 8 2.83 6.78 -18.53
C ILE A 8 2.77 7.94 -17.56
N ALA A 9 2.31 9.11 -18.00
CA ALA A 9 2.17 10.28 -17.14
C ALA A 9 1.27 10.01 -15.92
N GLN A 10 0.19 9.26 -16.09
CA GLN A 10 -0.69 8.86 -14.99
C GLN A 10 0.00 7.91 -14.01
N THR A 11 0.77 6.92 -14.52
CA THR A 11 1.45 5.95 -13.65
C THR A 11 2.67 6.52 -12.95
N THR A 12 3.26 7.60 -13.47
CA THR A 12 4.47 8.23 -12.92
C THR A 12 4.18 9.52 -12.16
N ALA A 13 2.96 9.70 -11.66
CA ALA A 13 2.62 10.79 -10.77
C ALA A 13 3.58 10.82 -9.57
N GLY A 14 4.15 11.98 -9.25
CA GLY A 14 5.14 12.14 -8.18
C GLY A 14 6.57 11.73 -8.52
N PHE A 15 6.86 11.19 -9.72
CA PHE A 15 8.22 10.89 -10.15
C PHE A 15 9.00 12.17 -10.43
N THR A 16 10.26 12.21 -10.00
CA THR A 16 11.21 13.24 -10.40
C THR A 16 11.71 12.97 -11.82
N GLY A 17 12.38 13.98 -12.43
CA GLY A 17 13.05 13.78 -13.74
C GLY A 17 14.08 12.64 -13.72
N ALA A 18 14.77 12.45 -12.56
CA ALA A 18 15.73 11.34 -12.39
C ALA A 18 15.02 9.98 -12.33
N ASP A 19 13.86 9.88 -11.70
CA ASP A 19 13.07 8.66 -11.67
C ASP A 19 12.55 8.28 -13.05
N LEU A 20 12.11 9.27 -13.84
CA LEU A 20 11.67 9.07 -15.21
C LEU A 20 12.83 8.62 -16.11
N GLU A 21 14.02 9.22 -15.98
CA GLU A 21 15.21 8.78 -16.69
C GLU A 21 15.55 7.32 -16.32
N ASN A 22 15.55 6.99 -15.04
CA ASN A 22 15.80 5.64 -14.57
C ASN A 22 14.76 4.64 -15.12
N LEU A 23 13.48 5.02 -15.13
CA LEU A 23 12.40 4.20 -15.70
C LEU A 23 12.65 3.89 -17.18
N MET A 24 13.02 4.90 -17.96
CA MET A 24 13.28 4.73 -19.39
C MET A 24 14.55 3.92 -19.65
N ASN A 25 15.60 4.10 -18.85
CA ASN A 25 16.82 3.30 -18.92
C ASN A 25 16.55 1.83 -18.61
N GLU A 26 15.79 1.53 -17.57
CA GLU A 26 15.40 0.16 -17.22
C GLU A 26 14.53 -0.49 -18.32
N ALA A 27 13.63 0.28 -18.94
CA ALA A 27 12.83 -0.20 -20.04
C ALA A 27 13.69 -0.49 -21.30
N ALA A 28 14.70 0.34 -21.56
CA ALA A 28 15.66 0.14 -22.64
C ALA A 28 16.55 -1.10 -22.42
N ILE A 29 17.06 -1.28 -21.19
CA ILE A 29 17.83 -2.46 -20.81
C ILE A 29 17.01 -3.74 -21.00
N ARG A 30 15.74 -3.71 -20.66
CA ARG A 30 14.82 -4.84 -20.86
C ARG A 30 14.64 -5.17 -22.34
N ALA A 31 14.34 -4.15 -23.16
CA ALA A 31 14.17 -4.33 -24.61
C ALA A 31 15.45 -4.90 -25.26
N ALA A 32 16.61 -4.37 -24.87
CA ALA A 32 17.92 -4.85 -25.35
C ALA A 32 18.19 -6.32 -24.91
N GLY A 33 17.84 -6.67 -23.69
CA GLY A 33 17.97 -8.05 -23.18
C GLY A 33 17.11 -9.07 -23.94
N GLU A 34 16.02 -8.63 -24.58
CA GLU A 34 15.16 -9.42 -25.47
C GLU A 34 15.53 -9.25 -26.96
N ASN A 35 16.68 -8.65 -27.28
CA ASN A 35 17.17 -8.37 -28.63
C ASN A 35 16.18 -7.54 -29.47
N ARG A 36 15.47 -6.59 -28.86
CA ARG A 36 14.55 -5.67 -29.54
C ARG A 36 15.16 -4.27 -29.67
N GLU A 37 14.90 -3.63 -30.80
CA GLU A 37 15.44 -2.29 -31.12
C GLU A 37 14.60 -1.13 -30.53
N TYR A 38 13.41 -1.42 -29.99
CA TYR A 38 12.53 -0.39 -29.43
C TYR A 38 11.87 -0.83 -28.14
N ILE A 39 11.64 0.17 -27.29
CA ILE A 39 10.90 0.02 -26.02
C ILE A 39 9.40 -0.10 -26.33
N THR A 40 8.74 -1.03 -25.71
CA THR A 40 7.28 -1.20 -25.73
C THR A 40 6.64 -0.66 -24.46
N GLN A 41 5.31 -0.49 -24.47
CA GLN A 41 4.54 -0.12 -23.29
C GLN A 41 4.70 -1.15 -22.15
N ASP A 42 4.83 -2.43 -22.51
CA ASP A 42 5.02 -3.52 -21.52
C ASP A 42 6.38 -3.43 -20.82
N ASP A 43 7.43 -2.99 -21.54
CA ASP A 43 8.73 -2.76 -20.93
C ASP A 43 8.67 -1.64 -19.89
N ILE A 44 8.00 -0.54 -20.21
CA ILE A 44 7.82 0.58 -19.29
C ILE A 44 7.02 0.14 -18.08
N ARG A 45 5.92 -0.60 -18.29
CA ARG A 45 5.08 -1.10 -17.21
C ARG A 45 5.84 -2.01 -16.24
N LYS A 46 6.63 -2.94 -16.77
CA LYS A 46 7.44 -3.86 -15.96
C LYS A 46 8.59 -3.13 -15.25
N SER A 47 9.18 -2.13 -15.90
CA SER A 47 10.24 -1.31 -15.31
C SER A 47 9.71 -0.37 -14.25
N PHE A 48 8.47 0.12 -14.37
CA PHE A 48 7.81 0.95 -13.35
C PHE A 48 7.74 0.24 -11.99
N VAL A 49 7.34 -1.04 -11.97
CA VAL A 49 7.33 -1.84 -10.74
C VAL A 49 8.75 -1.98 -10.17
N LYS A 50 9.75 -2.24 -11.03
CA LYS A 50 11.15 -2.36 -10.61
C LYS A 50 11.70 -1.07 -10.01
N VAL A 51 11.37 0.08 -10.57
CA VAL A 51 11.84 1.40 -10.09
C VAL A 51 11.10 1.80 -8.81
N GLY A 52 9.79 1.57 -8.72
CA GLY A 52 8.97 1.98 -7.59
C GLY A 52 9.14 1.10 -6.34
N ILE A 53 9.28 -0.22 -6.52
CA ILE A 53 9.29 -1.19 -5.41
C ILE A 53 10.62 -1.93 -5.29
N GLY A 54 11.40 -1.95 -6.37
CA GLY A 54 12.66 -2.68 -6.46
C GLY A 54 12.57 -3.97 -7.27
N ALA A 55 13.73 -4.59 -7.52
CA ALA A 55 13.81 -5.80 -8.33
C ALA A 55 13.20 -7.01 -7.60
N GLU A 56 12.37 -7.78 -8.31
CA GLU A 56 11.82 -9.05 -7.83
C GLU A 56 12.94 -10.09 -7.63
N LYS A 57 12.95 -10.77 -6.47
CA LYS A 57 13.94 -11.80 -6.11
C LYS A 57 13.35 -13.20 -6.32
N LYS A 58 13.44 -13.72 -7.53
CA LYS A 58 12.95 -15.06 -7.88
C LYS A 58 13.81 -16.22 -7.39
N SER A 59 15.01 -15.94 -6.87
CA SER A 59 15.94 -16.99 -6.39
C SER A 59 15.72 -17.40 -4.93
N ARG A 60 14.81 -16.74 -4.20
CA ARG A 60 14.54 -17.06 -2.80
C ARG A 60 13.59 -18.25 -2.70
N ILE A 61 14.00 -19.29 -1.98
CA ILE A 61 13.16 -20.44 -1.69
C ILE A 61 12.25 -20.07 -0.51
N ILE A 62 10.95 -19.97 -0.75
CA ILE A 62 9.94 -19.62 0.25
C ILE A 62 9.08 -20.86 0.49
N SER A 63 8.78 -21.16 1.75
CA SER A 63 7.90 -22.26 2.10
C SER A 63 6.45 -21.98 1.64
N ASP A 64 5.68 -23.04 1.36
CA ASP A 64 4.27 -22.91 0.98
C ASP A 64 3.44 -22.21 2.07
N LYS A 65 3.82 -22.41 3.36
CA LYS A 65 3.20 -21.72 4.49
C LYS A 65 3.42 -20.20 4.39
N GLU A 66 4.65 -19.76 4.14
CA GLU A 66 4.97 -18.32 4.02
C GLU A 66 4.34 -17.72 2.76
N LYS A 67 4.34 -18.44 1.62
CA LYS A 67 3.63 -18.01 0.41
C LYS A 67 2.13 -17.79 0.69
N ARG A 68 1.51 -18.70 1.42
CA ARG A 68 0.10 -18.60 1.77
C ARG A 68 -0.17 -17.38 2.68
N ILE A 69 0.66 -17.17 3.70
CA ILE A 69 0.55 -16.00 4.58
C ILE A 69 0.66 -14.73 3.76
N THR A 70 1.69 -14.61 2.90
CA THR A 70 1.88 -13.44 2.04
C THR A 70 0.71 -13.22 1.10
N ALA A 71 0.14 -14.28 0.50
CA ALA A 71 -0.98 -14.18 -0.41
C ALA A 71 -2.23 -13.57 0.27
N TYR A 72 -2.54 -13.99 1.47
CA TYR A 72 -3.66 -13.41 2.24
C TYR A 72 -3.36 -11.99 2.72
N HIS A 73 -2.14 -11.73 3.13
CA HIS A 73 -1.69 -10.40 3.54
C HIS A 73 -1.87 -9.38 2.41
N GLU A 74 -1.32 -9.67 1.23
CA GLU A 74 -1.43 -8.78 0.06
C GLU A 74 -2.86 -8.68 -0.47
N ALA A 75 -3.64 -9.78 -0.42
CA ALA A 75 -5.05 -9.75 -0.78
C ALA A 75 -5.85 -8.84 0.18
N GLY A 76 -5.51 -8.79 1.46
CA GLY A 76 -6.12 -7.91 2.44
C GLY A 76 -5.94 -6.42 2.08
N HIS A 77 -4.72 -6.01 1.73
CA HIS A 77 -4.45 -4.66 1.24
C HIS A 77 -5.22 -4.37 -0.06
N ALA A 78 -5.19 -5.31 -1.01
CA ALA A 78 -5.81 -5.13 -2.32
C ALA A 78 -7.33 -4.91 -2.23
N ILE A 79 -8.03 -5.67 -1.40
CA ILE A 79 -9.47 -5.52 -1.18
C ILE A 79 -9.80 -4.12 -0.64
N LEU A 80 -9.04 -3.64 0.34
CA LEU A 80 -9.26 -2.32 0.92
C LEU A 80 -8.97 -1.19 -0.06
N PHE A 81 -7.94 -1.32 -0.91
CA PHE A 81 -7.72 -0.39 -2.03
C PHE A 81 -8.90 -0.33 -2.99
N HIS A 82 -9.53 -1.46 -3.28
CA HIS A 82 -10.71 -1.51 -4.16
C HIS A 82 -11.95 -0.87 -3.54
N LEU A 83 -12.16 -1.10 -2.25
CA LEU A 83 -13.37 -0.65 -1.56
C LEU A 83 -13.32 0.81 -1.11
N LEU A 84 -12.13 1.41 -1.03
CA LEU A 84 -11.92 2.76 -0.52
C LEU A 84 -11.62 3.73 -1.68
N PRO A 85 -12.47 4.76 -1.92
CA PRO A 85 -12.41 5.54 -3.15
C PRO A 85 -11.23 6.51 -3.25
N ASP A 86 -10.64 6.94 -2.10
CA ASP A 86 -9.65 8.02 -2.09
C ASP A 86 -8.19 7.53 -2.14
N VAL A 87 -7.96 6.22 -2.02
CA VAL A 87 -6.59 5.63 -2.00
C VAL A 87 -6.11 5.15 -3.36
N GLY A 88 -6.99 5.21 -4.36
CA GLY A 88 -6.71 4.78 -5.74
C GLY A 88 -6.88 3.28 -5.96
N PRO A 89 -7.13 2.87 -7.20
CA PRO A 89 -7.32 1.47 -7.55
C PRO A 89 -6.01 0.68 -7.49
N VAL A 90 -6.13 -0.62 -7.32
CA VAL A 90 -5.00 -1.56 -7.39
C VAL A 90 -4.42 -1.56 -8.81
N TYR A 91 -3.11 -1.46 -8.94
CA TYR A 91 -2.39 -1.63 -10.20
C TYR A 91 -1.92 -3.09 -10.39
N THR A 92 -1.33 -3.66 -9.35
CA THR A 92 -0.86 -5.05 -9.34
C THR A 92 -0.66 -5.54 -7.92
N VAL A 93 -0.87 -6.83 -7.70
CA VAL A 93 -0.58 -7.53 -6.45
C VAL A 93 0.39 -8.65 -6.73
N SER A 94 1.38 -8.86 -5.87
CA SER A 94 2.42 -9.87 -6.05
C SER A 94 2.90 -10.45 -4.74
N ILE A 95 3.13 -11.75 -4.73
CA ILE A 95 3.77 -12.48 -3.61
C ILE A 95 5.25 -12.81 -3.90
N ILE A 96 5.82 -12.17 -4.92
CA ILE A 96 7.23 -12.32 -5.25
C ILE A 96 8.03 -11.33 -4.39
N PRO A 97 8.99 -11.80 -3.57
CA PRO A 97 9.80 -10.91 -2.75
C PRO A 97 10.57 -9.88 -3.56
N THR A 98 10.71 -8.68 -3.00
CA THR A 98 11.47 -7.59 -3.63
C THR A 98 12.80 -7.30 -2.92
N GLY A 99 13.63 -6.48 -3.56
CA GLY A 99 14.93 -6.06 -3.06
C GLY A 99 14.89 -5.33 -1.71
N ALA A 100 13.80 -4.66 -1.40
CA ALA A 100 13.61 -3.92 -0.14
C ALA A 100 13.31 -4.80 1.08
N GLY A 101 13.24 -6.14 0.92
CA GLY A 101 12.99 -7.08 2.02
C GLY A 101 11.51 -7.42 2.22
N ALA A 102 10.61 -6.87 1.40
CA ALA A 102 9.19 -7.23 1.42
C ALA A 102 8.99 -8.66 0.89
N ALA A 103 8.06 -9.41 1.50
CA ALA A 103 7.71 -10.76 1.07
C ALA A 103 6.78 -10.75 -0.15
N GLY A 104 5.98 -9.70 -0.31
CA GLY A 104 5.12 -9.40 -1.42
C GLY A 104 4.93 -7.89 -1.54
N TYR A 105 4.00 -7.47 -2.38
CA TYR A 105 3.59 -6.06 -2.47
C TYR A 105 2.24 -5.91 -3.15
N THR A 106 1.49 -4.93 -2.68
CA THR A 106 0.27 -4.42 -3.32
C THR A 106 0.53 -2.98 -3.75
N MET A 107 0.43 -2.71 -5.04
CA MET A 107 0.74 -1.41 -5.61
C MET A 107 -0.54 -0.72 -6.09
N PRO A 108 -0.90 0.45 -5.52
CA PRO A 108 -1.97 1.27 -6.07
C PRO A 108 -1.51 2.04 -7.31
N LEU A 109 -2.46 2.46 -8.13
CA LEU A 109 -2.25 3.36 -9.25
C LEU A 109 -2.81 4.74 -8.91
N PRO A 110 -1.97 5.77 -8.75
CA PRO A 110 -2.47 7.13 -8.63
C PRO A 110 -3.23 7.53 -9.89
N GLU A 111 -4.47 7.95 -9.77
CA GLU A 111 -5.26 8.39 -10.93
C GLU A 111 -5.05 9.87 -11.27
N LYS A 112 -4.66 10.66 -10.28
CA LYS A 112 -4.48 12.12 -10.40
C LYS A 112 -3.33 12.60 -9.52
N ASP A 113 -2.72 13.71 -9.93
CA ASP A 113 -1.83 14.48 -9.07
C ASP A 113 -2.69 15.28 -8.08
N GLU A 114 -2.66 14.91 -6.82
CA GLU A 114 -3.35 15.63 -5.77
C GLU A 114 -2.36 16.51 -4.99
N MET A 115 -2.66 17.80 -4.90
CA MET A 115 -1.82 18.75 -4.17
C MET A 115 -2.05 18.71 -2.66
N PHE A 116 -3.22 18.23 -2.21
CA PHE A 116 -3.59 18.21 -0.80
C PHE A 116 -4.05 16.82 -0.38
N ASN A 117 -3.59 16.39 0.79
CA ASN A 117 -4.07 15.15 1.40
C ASN A 117 -5.18 15.49 2.39
N THR A 118 -6.37 14.92 2.23
CA THR A 118 -7.51 15.18 3.11
C THR A 118 -7.50 14.26 4.33
N LYS A 119 -8.15 14.68 5.43
CA LYS A 119 -8.35 13.83 6.62
C LYS A 119 -9.00 12.49 6.26
N GLY A 120 -10.01 12.51 5.37
CA GLY A 120 -10.70 11.30 4.93
C GLY A 120 -9.77 10.33 4.19
N ARG A 121 -8.94 10.83 3.29
CA ARG A 121 -7.95 10.03 2.57
C ARG A 121 -6.90 9.44 3.51
N MET A 122 -6.33 10.24 4.42
CA MET A 122 -5.35 9.75 5.39
C MET A 122 -5.92 8.64 6.28
N LEU A 123 -7.18 8.75 6.70
CA LEU A 123 -7.86 7.67 7.43
C LEU A 123 -8.04 6.41 6.56
N GLN A 124 -8.34 6.56 5.26
CA GLN A 124 -8.43 5.41 4.35
C GLN A 124 -7.05 4.76 4.12
N GLU A 125 -5.98 5.53 4.02
CA GLU A 125 -4.61 5.02 3.93
C GLU A 125 -4.25 4.18 5.17
N ILE A 126 -4.59 4.66 6.39
CA ILE A 126 -4.39 3.89 7.63
C ILE A 126 -5.20 2.57 7.61
N VAL A 127 -6.45 2.61 7.13
CA VAL A 127 -7.27 1.39 6.99
C VAL A 127 -6.61 0.39 6.05
N VAL A 128 -6.09 0.84 4.91
CA VAL A 128 -5.37 -0.01 3.94
C VAL A 128 -4.10 -0.58 4.55
N ASP A 129 -3.28 0.24 5.22
CA ASP A 129 -2.03 -0.21 5.86
C ASP A 129 -2.29 -1.37 6.85
N LEU A 130 -3.43 -1.35 7.54
CA LEU A 130 -3.80 -2.40 8.50
C LEU A 130 -4.39 -3.67 7.83
N GLY A 131 -4.69 -3.63 6.53
CA GLY A 131 -5.36 -4.70 5.80
C GLY A 131 -4.66 -6.05 5.83
N GLY A 132 -3.34 -6.08 5.64
CA GLY A 132 -2.56 -7.32 5.70
C GLY A 132 -2.63 -8.00 7.07
N ARG A 133 -2.48 -7.23 8.15
CA ARG A 133 -2.61 -7.71 9.53
C ARG A 133 -3.99 -8.29 9.81
N VAL A 134 -5.03 -7.61 9.37
CA VAL A 134 -6.42 -8.04 9.55
C VAL A 134 -6.69 -9.33 8.78
N ALA A 135 -6.20 -9.45 7.55
CA ALA A 135 -6.36 -10.65 6.75
C ALA A 135 -5.65 -11.87 7.39
N GLU A 136 -4.44 -11.69 7.93
CA GLU A 136 -3.74 -12.74 8.67
C GLU A 136 -4.58 -13.22 9.88
N GLU A 137 -5.06 -12.31 10.70
CA GLU A 137 -5.87 -12.64 11.89
C GLU A 137 -7.14 -13.39 11.54
N LEU A 138 -7.89 -12.91 10.53
CA LEU A 138 -9.16 -13.53 10.13
C LEU A 138 -9.00 -14.93 9.52
N VAL A 139 -7.85 -15.22 8.91
CA VAL A 139 -7.63 -16.48 8.17
C VAL A 139 -6.90 -17.52 8.99
N PHE A 140 -5.89 -17.11 9.76
CA PHE A 140 -4.98 -18.04 10.44
C PHE A 140 -5.22 -18.12 11.93
N ASP A 141 -6.08 -17.26 12.51
CA ASP A 141 -6.24 -17.09 13.96
C ASP A 141 -4.88 -16.86 14.64
N ASP A 142 -3.95 -16.27 13.90
CA ASP A 142 -2.58 -15.97 14.30
C ASP A 142 -2.07 -14.75 13.53
N ILE A 143 -0.97 -14.17 13.99
CA ILE A 143 -0.39 -12.96 13.44
C ILE A 143 1.12 -13.11 13.27
N THR A 144 1.67 -12.47 12.23
CA THR A 144 3.11 -12.54 11.96
C THR A 144 3.80 -11.21 12.12
N THR A 145 5.12 -11.21 12.07
CA THR A 145 5.94 -10.00 12.04
C THR A 145 5.91 -9.30 10.66
N GLY A 146 5.27 -9.90 9.66
CA GLY A 146 5.19 -9.39 8.29
C GLY A 146 4.59 -7.98 8.23
N ALA A 147 3.54 -7.74 8.98
CA ALA A 147 2.85 -6.45 9.05
C ALA A 147 3.59 -5.34 9.85
N SER A 148 4.84 -5.55 10.26
CA SER A 148 5.55 -4.60 11.12
C SER A 148 5.78 -3.23 10.43
N GLN A 149 6.04 -3.22 9.14
CA GLN A 149 6.24 -1.99 8.39
C GLN A 149 4.91 -1.24 8.17
N ASP A 150 3.84 -1.96 7.90
CA ASP A 150 2.51 -1.40 7.68
C ASP A 150 1.98 -0.75 8.97
N ILE A 151 2.13 -1.42 10.11
CA ILE A 151 1.78 -0.87 11.44
C ILE A 151 2.61 0.39 11.73
N LYS A 152 3.90 0.39 11.38
CA LYS A 152 4.76 1.57 11.55
C LYS A 152 4.28 2.73 10.70
N GLN A 153 3.91 2.48 9.45
CA GLN A 153 3.40 3.48 8.52
C GLN A 153 2.06 4.04 8.98
N ALA A 154 1.11 3.20 9.31
CA ALA A 154 -0.19 3.57 9.88
C ALA A 154 -0.03 4.44 11.15
N THR A 155 0.85 4.02 12.08
CA THR A 155 1.11 4.77 13.32
C THR A 155 1.75 6.13 13.05
N LYS A 156 2.70 6.20 12.10
CA LYS A 156 3.33 7.46 11.70
C LYS A 156 2.28 8.41 11.13
N LEU A 157 1.45 7.93 10.21
CA LEU A 157 0.40 8.74 9.57
C LEU A 157 -0.63 9.24 10.58
N ALA A 158 -1.10 8.38 11.48
CA ALA A 158 -2.01 8.77 12.56
C ALA A 158 -1.40 9.83 13.48
N ARG A 159 -0.11 9.70 13.81
CA ARG A 159 0.62 10.69 14.63
C ARG A 159 0.76 12.03 13.88
N GLU A 160 1.08 12.03 12.60
CA GLU A 160 1.15 13.25 11.78
C GLU A 160 -0.21 13.95 11.68
N MET A 161 -1.30 13.21 11.54
CA MET A 161 -2.67 13.78 11.57
C MET A 161 -2.93 14.55 12.85
N VAL A 162 -2.51 13.99 13.99
CA VAL A 162 -2.75 14.58 15.31
C VAL A 162 -1.79 15.73 15.61
N THR A 163 -0.48 15.56 15.33
CA THR A 163 0.55 16.50 15.80
C THR A 163 0.93 17.55 14.77
N LYS A 164 0.89 17.22 13.47
CA LYS A 164 1.36 18.12 12.40
C LYS A 164 0.21 18.86 11.72
N TYR A 165 -0.89 18.17 11.45
CA TYR A 165 -1.97 18.71 10.63
C TYR A 165 -3.18 19.21 11.43
N GLY A 166 -3.19 19.05 12.77
CA GLY A 166 -4.31 19.47 13.61
C GLY A 166 -5.64 18.81 13.24
N MET A 167 -5.61 17.54 12.76
CA MET A 167 -6.78 16.81 12.27
C MET A 167 -7.53 16.04 13.37
N SER A 168 -7.22 16.29 14.64
CA SER A 168 -7.91 15.74 15.80
C SER A 168 -8.75 16.81 16.50
N ASP A 169 -10.03 16.51 16.72
CA ASP A 169 -10.94 17.42 17.44
C ASP A 169 -10.59 17.48 18.95
N ASN A 170 -10.00 16.41 19.49
CA ASN A 170 -9.62 16.31 20.90
C ASN A 170 -8.34 17.10 21.23
N ILE A 171 -7.40 17.19 20.28
CA ILE A 171 -6.12 17.90 20.44
C ILE A 171 -6.22 19.35 19.94
N GLY A 172 -7.09 19.59 18.95
CA GLY A 172 -7.33 20.90 18.37
C GLY A 172 -6.32 21.31 17.28
N LEU A 173 -6.42 22.58 16.85
CA LEU A 173 -5.63 23.14 15.75
C LEU A 173 -4.28 23.67 16.23
N ILE A 174 -3.47 22.80 16.81
CA ILE A 174 -2.13 23.13 17.32
C ILE A 174 -1.13 22.19 16.69
N CYS A 175 -0.01 22.75 16.21
CA CYS A 175 1.11 21.95 15.70
C CYS A 175 2.04 21.60 16.87
N TYR A 176 2.16 20.31 17.16
CA TYR A 176 3.07 19.74 18.14
C TYR A 176 4.23 18.96 17.49
N ALA A 177 4.31 18.97 16.15
CA ALA A 177 5.41 18.35 15.44
C ALA A 177 6.68 19.19 15.65
N ASP A 178 7.79 18.55 15.92
CA ASP A 178 9.09 19.20 15.87
C ASP A 178 9.44 19.48 14.40
N ASP A 179 9.99 20.69 14.12
CA ASP A 179 10.52 21.01 12.80
C ASP A 179 11.79 20.18 12.55
N GLU A 180 11.64 19.10 11.79
CA GLU A 180 12.76 18.21 11.39
C GLU A 180 13.76 18.91 10.42
N GLU A 181 13.60 20.20 10.13
CA GLU A 181 14.40 20.92 9.13
C GLU A 181 15.80 21.36 9.59
N GLU A 182 16.20 21.18 10.85
CA GLU A 182 17.57 21.48 11.28
C GLU A 182 18.40 20.20 11.52
N VAL A 183 18.76 19.51 10.44
CA VAL A 183 19.85 18.52 10.48
C VAL A 183 21.18 19.27 10.58
N PHE A 184 21.50 19.82 11.74
CA PHE A 184 22.87 20.22 12.08
C PHE A 184 23.56 19.01 12.72
N ILE A 185 24.45 18.37 11.92
CA ILE A 185 25.37 17.33 12.36
C ILE A 185 26.13 17.85 13.58
N GLY A 186 25.77 17.41 14.78
CA GLY A 186 26.49 17.72 16.02
C GLY A 186 25.64 17.95 17.29
N ARG A 187 24.34 17.88 17.23
CA ARG A 187 23.45 18.04 18.41
C ARG A 187 22.62 16.78 18.66
N ASP A 188 23.30 15.70 19.04
CA ASP A 188 22.72 14.57 19.74
C ASP A 188 22.44 14.96 21.20
N LEU A 189 21.56 15.91 21.40
CA LEU A 189 21.11 16.30 22.73
C LEU A 189 19.58 16.33 22.74
N ALA A 190 19.01 15.22 23.25
CA ALA A 190 17.65 15.11 23.75
C ALA A 190 16.63 16.00 23.01
N HIS A 191 15.89 15.44 22.06
CA HIS A 191 14.64 16.06 21.59
C HIS A 191 13.72 16.28 22.81
N ALA A 192 13.85 17.45 23.43
CA ALA A 192 12.95 17.85 24.48
C ALA A 192 11.59 18.09 23.83
N LYS A 193 10.61 17.29 24.17
CA LYS A 193 9.22 17.51 23.72
C LYS A 193 8.83 18.94 24.09
N ASN A 194 8.39 19.72 23.11
CA ASN A 194 7.96 21.11 23.31
C ASN A 194 6.56 21.23 23.96
N TYR A 195 6.05 20.13 24.54
CA TYR A 195 4.72 20.08 25.16
C TYR A 195 4.74 19.23 26.44
N SER A 196 3.75 19.47 27.30
CA SER A 196 3.64 18.83 28.61
C SER A 196 3.33 17.32 28.51
N GLU A 197 3.63 16.58 29.56
CA GLU A 197 3.29 15.15 29.68
C GLU A 197 1.77 14.90 29.53
N GLY A 198 0.92 15.83 29.95
CA GLY A 198 -0.53 15.75 29.77
C GLY A 198 -0.91 15.77 28.28
N ILE A 199 -0.28 16.62 27.49
CA ILE A 199 -0.49 16.68 26.03
C ILE A 199 0.09 15.43 25.35
N ALA A 200 1.28 14.98 25.78
CA ALA A 200 1.86 13.72 25.26
C ALA A 200 0.91 12.55 25.45
N SER A 201 0.34 12.39 26.64
CA SER A 201 -0.65 11.34 26.93
C SER A 201 -1.91 11.49 26.09
N ALA A 202 -2.41 12.70 25.88
CA ALA A 202 -3.59 12.96 25.06
C ALA A 202 -3.32 12.62 23.57
N ILE A 203 -2.14 12.95 23.05
CA ILE A 203 -1.71 12.56 21.70
C ILE A 203 -1.67 11.02 21.56
N ASP A 204 -1.09 10.31 22.51
CA ASP A 204 -0.98 8.86 22.45
C ASP A 204 -2.37 8.18 22.51
N VAL A 205 -3.30 8.69 23.32
CA VAL A 205 -4.68 8.23 23.38
C VAL A 205 -5.38 8.45 22.02
N GLU A 206 -5.19 9.61 21.40
CA GLU A 206 -5.85 9.95 20.15
C GLU A 206 -5.27 9.13 18.97
N VAL A 207 -3.96 8.95 18.90
CA VAL A 207 -3.32 8.08 17.90
C VAL A 207 -3.84 6.66 18.04
N LYS A 208 -3.90 6.14 19.29
CA LYS A 208 -4.46 4.81 19.53
C LYS A 208 -5.92 4.69 19.07
N ARG A 209 -6.75 5.69 19.36
CA ARG A 209 -8.15 5.72 18.92
C ARG A 209 -8.27 5.64 17.39
N ILE A 210 -7.47 6.43 16.65
CA ILE A 210 -7.47 6.44 15.18
C ILE A 210 -7.08 5.05 14.64
N ILE A 211 -6.07 4.42 15.22
CA ILE A 211 -5.63 3.08 14.81
C ILE A 211 -6.70 2.03 15.10
N ASP A 212 -7.28 2.03 16.31
CA ASP A 212 -8.30 1.06 16.72
C ASP A 212 -9.55 1.16 15.81
N GLU A 213 -10.06 2.39 15.56
CA GLU A 213 -11.22 2.62 14.68
C GLU A 213 -10.93 2.20 13.23
N SER A 214 -9.72 2.48 12.74
CA SER A 214 -9.30 2.07 11.39
C SER A 214 -9.17 0.55 11.28
N TYR A 215 -8.66 -0.09 12.33
CA TYR A 215 -8.55 -1.54 12.41
C TYR A 215 -9.92 -2.22 12.40
N ASP A 216 -10.86 -1.75 13.21
CA ASP A 216 -12.22 -2.28 13.26
C ASP A 216 -12.94 -2.11 11.92
N LYS A 217 -12.72 -0.97 11.25
CA LYS A 217 -13.24 -0.72 9.91
C LYS A 217 -12.65 -1.68 8.88
N ALA A 218 -11.33 -1.87 8.86
CA ALA A 218 -10.66 -2.83 7.98
C ALA A 218 -11.19 -4.25 8.20
N LYS A 219 -11.34 -4.64 9.48
CA LYS A 219 -11.85 -5.97 9.88
C LYS A 219 -13.27 -6.23 9.39
N SER A 220 -14.15 -5.25 9.55
CA SER A 220 -15.52 -5.33 9.07
C SER A 220 -15.58 -5.47 7.54
N MET A 221 -14.80 -4.65 6.81
CA MET A 221 -14.78 -4.67 5.36
C MET A 221 -14.20 -5.99 4.81
N ILE A 222 -13.08 -6.47 5.33
CA ILE A 222 -12.47 -7.73 4.87
C ILE A 222 -13.36 -8.93 5.23
N ALA A 223 -14.04 -8.91 6.37
CA ALA A 223 -14.95 -9.98 6.76
C ALA A 223 -16.17 -10.07 5.83
N GLU A 224 -16.69 -8.93 5.36
CA GLU A 224 -17.78 -8.87 4.38
C GLU A 224 -17.37 -9.46 3.01
N TYR A 225 -16.12 -9.26 2.60
CA TYR A 225 -15.57 -9.75 1.32
C TYR A 225 -14.66 -10.98 1.49
N ARG A 226 -14.96 -11.82 2.47
CA ARG A 226 -14.14 -13.00 2.81
C ARG A 226 -13.94 -13.97 1.65
N ASP A 227 -14.94 -14.20 0.84
CA ASP A 227 -14.89 -15.06 -0.33
C ASP A 227 -14.02 -14.46 -1.44
N VAL A 228 -14.04 -13.14 -1.64
CA VAL A 228 -13.10 -12.45 -2.55
C VAL A 228 -11.67 -12.57 -2.03
N LEU A 229 -11.46 -12.46 -0.72
CA LEU A 229 -10.15 -12.66 -0.09
C LEU A 229 -9.59 -14.05 -0.39
N ASP A 230 -10.40 -15.09 -0.20
CA ASP A 230 -10.00 -16.47 -0.43
C ASP A 230 -9.69 -16.74 -1.92
N ARG A 231 -10.51 -16.20 -2.86
CA ARG A 231 -10.27 -16.28 -4.31
C ARG A 231 -9.03 -15.51 -4.74
N CYS A 232 -8.81 -14.30 -4.22
CA CYS A 232 -7.64 -13.50 -4.51
C CYS A 232 -6.35 -14.21 -4.04
N ALA A 233 -6.34 -14.73 -2.83
CA ALA A 233 -5.20 -15.48 -2.30
C ALA A 233 -4.92 -16.75 -3.12
N ALA A 234 -5.96 -17.49 -3.54
CA ALA A 234 -5.80 -18.66 -4.39
C ALA A 234 -5.19 -18.30 -5.76
N LEU A 235 -5.66 -17.21 -6.38
CA LEU A 235 -5.13 -16.74 -7.65
C LEU A 235 -3.66 -16.27 -7.53
N LEU A 236 -3.31 -15.62 -6.41
CA LEU A 236 -1.94 -15.24 -6.10
C LEU A 236 -1.02 -16.44 -5.89
N LEU A 237 -1.51 -17.50 -5.25
CA LEU A 237 -0.75 -18.73 -5.08
C LEU A 237 -0.50 -19.46 -6.41
N GLU A 238 -1.43 -19.37 -7.37
CA GLU A 238 -1.29 -19.95 -8.69
C GLU A 238 -0.36 -19.14 -9.60
N LYS A 239 -0.56 -17.81 -9.67
CA LYS A 239 0.11 -16.93 -10.64
C LYS A 239 1.32 -16.17 -10.07
N GLU A 240 1.48 -16.12 -8.77
CA GLU A 240 2.46 -15.35 -8.00
C GLU A 240 2.32 -13.81 -8.17
N LYS A 241 1.64 -13.36 -9.22
CA LYS A 241 1.38 -11.95 -9.53
C LYS A 241 0.11 -11.82 -10.36
N ILE A 242 -0.74 -10.89 -9.98
CA ILE A 242 -1.99 -10.57 -10.68
C ILE A 242 -2.04 -9.10 -11.09
N THR A 243 -2.70 -8.84 -12.21
CA THR A 243 -2.94 -7.51 -12.76
C THR A 243 -4.23 -6.92 -12.19
N ARG A 244 -4.45 -5.61 -12.43
CA ARG A 244 -5.70 -4.93 -12.09
C ARG A 244 -6.93 -5.66 -12.62
N ASP A 245 -6.92 -5.98 -13.93
CA ASP A 245 -8.08 -6.59 -14.60
C ASP A 245 -8.44 -7.96 -13.99
N GLU A 246 -7.42 -8.77 -13.66
CA GLU A 246 -7.60 -10.05 -13.01
C GLU A 246 -8.13 -9.91 -11.58
N PHE A 247 -7.69 -8.90 -10.87
CA PHE A 247 -8.16 -8.61 -9.52
C PHE A 247 -9.60 -8.08 -9.51
N GLU A 248 -9.93 -7.12 -10.37
CA GLU A 248 -11.29 -6.55 -10.48
C GLU A 248 -12.31 -7.60 -10.89
N ALA A 249 -11.94 -8.55 -11.76
CA ALA A 249 -12.81 -9.66 -12.17
C ALA A 249 -13.31 -10.54 -11.00
N LEU A 250 -12.57 -10.56 -9.87
CA LEU A 250 -12.99 -11.29 -8.67
C LEU A 250 -14.26 -10.72 -8.03
N PHE A 251 -14.51 -9.42 -8.19
CA PHE A 251 -15.73 -8.77 -7.67
C PHE A 251 -16.93 -8.91 -8.62
N ASP A 252 -16.68 -9.05 -9.94
CA ASP A 252 -17.75 -9.20 -10.93
C ASP A 252 -18.44 -10.56 -10.86
N GLU A 253 -17.76 -11.61 -10.39
CA GLU A 253 -18.33 -12.94 -10.21
C GLU A 253 -19.37 -12.98 -9.09
N ASP A 254 -19.25 -12.15 -8.05
CA ASP A 254 -20.21 -12.06 -6.96
C ASP A 254 -21.53 -11.42 -7.40
N SER A 255 -21.49 -10.46 -8.32
CA SER A 255 -22.69 -9.86 -8.91
C SER A 255 -23.53 -10.88 -9.68
N LYS A 256 -22.94 -11.95 -10.22
CA LYS A 256 -23.64 -13.02 -10.95
C LYS A 256 -24.24 -14.07 -10.04
N THR A 257 -23.63 -14.33 -8.87
CA THR A 257 -24.13 -15.30 -7.89
C THR A 257 -25.30 -14.73 -7.07
N ALA A 258 -25.30 -13.44 -6.78
CA ALA A 258 -26.40 -12.76 -6.06
C ALA A 258 -27.71 -12.70 -6.86
N VAL A 259 -27.65 -12.71 -8.20
CA VAL A 259 -28.84 -12.69 -9.08
C VAL A 259 -29.47 -14.08 -9.26
N GLY A 260 -28.73 -15.15 -8.94
CA GLY A 260 -29.19 -16.55 -9.11
C GLY A 260 -30.03 -17.14 -7.96
N HIS A 261 -30.24 -16.40 -6.86
CA HIS A 261 -30.97 -16.90 -5.68
C HIS A 261 -32.39 -16.32 -5.50
N ASN A 262 -32.92 -15.61 -6.51
CA ASN A 262 -34.29 -15.11 -6.54
C ASN A 262 -35.05 -15.65 -7.76
N ILE A 263 -35.18 -16.97 -7.89
CA ILE A 263 -36.21 -17.61 -8.73
C ILE A 263 -36.81 -18.76 -7.92
#